data_35ca67000b053c6d0dcc63413ae6dc39
#
_entry.id   35ca67000b053c6d0dcc63413ae6dc39
#
_cell.length_a   1.000
_cell.length_b   1.000
_cell.length_c   1.000
_cell.angle_alpha   90.00
_cell.angle_beta   90.00
_cell.angle_gamma   90.00
#
_symmetry.space_group_name_H-M   'P 1'
#
loop_
_entity.id
_entity.type
_entity.pdbx_description
1 polymer ?
#
loop_
_entity_poly.entity_id
_entity_poly.type
_entity_poly.pdbx_seq_one_letter_code
_entity_poly.pdbx_strand_id
1 'polypeptide(L)'
;MAIIHTIRKKVVRQEYEFTIPHFFEEMANDNLIFTDVKMAIANGRVRRKFTRDPRGTRYEIVGSTADGREIAIICRIKNTGKLLLITTYALGKIR
;
A
#
# COMPACT_ATOMS: atom_id res chain seq x y z
N MET A 1 -13.05 -14.87 0.19
CA MET A 1 -12.88 -13.51 0.74
C MET A 1 -11.82 -12.76 -0.04
N ALA A 2 -12.07 -11.52 -0.38
CA ALA A 2 -11.11 -10.73 -1.15
C ALA A 2 -9.92 -10.36 -0.26
N ILE A 3 -8.71 -10.42 -0.85
CA ILE A 3 -7.49 -10.11 -0.13
C ILE A 3 -7.49 -8.67 0.40
N ILE A 4 -8.17 -7.76 -0.29
CA ILE A 4 -8.21 -6.36 0.14
C ILE A 4 -8.81 -6.23 1.55
N HIS A 5 -9.77 -7.06 1.89
CA HIS A 5 -10.38 -7.02 3.22
C HIS A 5 -9.37 -7.43 4.28
N THR A 6 -8.56 -8.44 4.00
CA THR A 6 -7.50 -8.85 4.91
C THR A 6 -6.49 -7.74 5.11
N ILE A 7 -6.10 -7.08 4.02
CA ILE A 7 -5.12 -6.00 4.08
C ILE A 7 -5.68 -4.82 4.90
N ARG A 8 -6.94 -4.44 4.65
CA ARG A 8 -7.58 -3.36 5.41
C ARG A 8 -7.62 -3.68 6.90
N LYS A 9 -7.94 -4.91 7.25
CA LYS A 9 -8.01 -5.32 8.65
C LYS A 9 -6.65 -5.18 9.32
N LYS A 10 -5.58 -5.55 8.63
CA LYS A 10 -4.24 -5.41 9.19
C LYS A 10 -3.86 -3.96 9.41
N VAL A 11 -4.26 -3.07 8.51
CA VAL A 11 -4.00 -1.65 8.69
C VAL A 11 -4.75 -1.12 9.92
N VAL A 12 -6.04 -1.46 10.05
CA VAL A 12 -6.83 -1.02 11.19
C VAL A 12 -6.26 -1.52 12.50
N ARG A 13 -5.77 -2.75 12.52
CA ARG A 13 -5.21 -3.37 13.73
C ARG A 13 -3.75 -3.01 13.96
N GLN A 14 -3.18 -2.17 13.11
CA GLN A 14 -1.77 -1.76 13.21
C GLN A 14 -0.81 -2.95 13.14
N GLU A 15 -1.17 -3.94 12.34
CA GLU A 15 -0.34 -5.12 12.12
C GLU A 15 0.45 -4.95 10.82
N TYR A 16 1.29 -3.92 10.77
CA TYR A 16 2.06 -3.63 9.56
C TYR A 16 3.47 -3.17 9.91
N GLU A 17 4.33 -3.27 8.89
CA GLU A 17 5.71 -2.83 8.95
C GLU A 17 6.03 -2.10 7.64
N PHE A 18 7.12 -1.36 7.65
CA PHE A 18 7.58 -0.63 6.47
C PHE A 18 8.95 -1.12 6.04
N THR A 19 9.25 -1.05 4.74
CA THR A 19 10.63 -1.16 4.28
C THR A 19 11.32 0.14 4.64
N ILE A 20 12.38 0.07 5.45
CA ILE A 20 13.07 1.24 5.99
C ILE A 20 14.44 1.36 5.32
N PRO A 21 14.81 2.52 4.80
CA PRO A 21 14.05 3.79 4.78
C PRO A 21 13.18 3.99 3.54
N HIS A 22 13.13 2.99 2.68
CA HIS A 22 12.59 3.10 1.32
C HIS A 22 11.16 3.65 1.30
N PHE A 23 10.27 3.10 2.10
CA PHE A 23 8.86 3.50 2.06
C PHE A 23 8.69 4.98 2.43
N PHE A 24 9.44 5.43 3.43
CA PHE A 24 9.37 6.82 3.86
C PHE A 24 9.94 7.76 2.82
N GLU A 25 11.02 7.36 2.15
CA GLU A 25 11.60 8.17 1.07
C GLU A 25 10.60 8.30 -0.09
N GLU A 26 9.91 7.22 -0.40
CA GLU A 26 8.91 7.25 -1.48
C GLU A 26 7.75 8.17 -1.13
N MET A 27 7.28 8.12 0.11
CA MET A 27 6.23 9.03 0.53
C MET A 27 6.67 10.48 0.39
N ALA A 28 7.89 10.79 0.85
CA ALA A 28 8.40 12.15 0.78
C ALA A 28 8.53 12.64 -0.66
N ASN A 29 8.97 11.76 -1.57
CA ASN A 29 9.15 12.13 -2.97
C ASN A 29 7.84 12.62 -3.60
N ASP A 30 6.71 12.07 -3.17
CA ASP A 30 5.42 12.40 -3.76
C ASP A 30 4.54 13.20 -2.81
N ASN A 31 5.13 13.78 -1.77
CA ASN A 31 4.39 14.57 -0.79
C ASN A 31 3.22 13.81 -0.18
N LEU A 32 3.47 12.57 0.20
CA LEU A 32 2.48 11.73 0.85
C LEU A 32 2.79 11.61 2.34
N ILE A 33 1.73 11.56 3.14
CA ILE A 33 1.84 11.22 4.55
C ILE A 33 1.13 9.89 4.76
N PHE A 34 1.36 9.25 5.90
CA PHE A 34 0.80 7.92 6.11
C PHE A 34 -0.72 7.91 6.13
N THR A 35 -1.35 9.00 6.53
CA THR A 35 -2.80 9.13 6.45
C THR A 35 -3.29 8.95 5.02
N ASP A 36 -2.55 9.47 4.03
CA ASP A 36 -2.88 9.27 2.62
C ASP A 36 -2.86 7.80 2.26
N VAL A 37 -1.85 7.08 2.72
CA VAL A 37 -1.71 5.65 2.45
C VAL A 37 -2.86 4.87 3.06
N LYS A 38 -3.18 5.16 4.32
CA LYS A 38 -4.28 4.46 5.00
C LYS A 38 -5.61 4.71 4.29
N MET A 39 -5.85 5.94 3.89
CA MET A 39 -7.09 6.28 3.20
C MET A 39 -7.18 5.56 1.85
N ALA A 40 -6.09 5.54 1.11
CA ALA A 40 -6.08 4.88 -0.20
C ALA A 40 -6.33 3.38 -0.06
N ILE A 41 -5.80 2.75 0.97
CA ILE A 41 -6.09 1.34 1.22
C ILE A 41 -7.55 1.14 1.58
N ALA A 42 -8.09 2.04 2.39
CA ALA A 42 -9.48 1.93 2.85
C ALA A 42 -10.48 2.03 1.70
N ASN A 43 -10.21 2.89 0.71
CA ASN A 43 -11.13 3.09 -0.41
C ASN A 43 -10.67 2.44 -1.70
N GLY A 44 -9.52 1.78 -1.69
CA GLY A 44 -8.88 1.30 -2.90
C GLY A 44 -9.28 -0.10 -3.32
N ARG A 45 -8.59 -0.57 -4.35
CA ARG A 45 -8.78 -1.91 -4.87
C ARG A 45 -7.43 -2.50 -5.25
N VAL A 46 -7.36 -3.82 -5.28
CA VAL A 46 -6.18 -4.51 -5.80
C VAL A 46 -6.21 -4.41 -7.32
N ARG A 47 -5.20 -3.74 -7.88
CA ARG A 47 -5.09 -3.59 -9.32
C ARG A 47 -4.24 -4.68 -9.94
N ARG A 48 -3.15 -5.08 -9.25
CA ARG A 48 -2.26 -6.11 -9.76
C ARG A 48 -1.80 -7.03 -8.64
N LYS A 49 -1.45 -8.26 -9.04
CA LYS A 49 -0.94 -9.27 -8.14
C LYS A 49 0.32 -9.84 -8.78
N PHE A 50 1.42 -9.82 -8.02
CA PHE A 50 2.72 -10.30 -8.49
C PHE A 50 3.02 -11.61 -7.77
N THR A 51 2.91 -12.73 -8.49
CA THR A 51 2.95 -14.05 -7.88
C THR A 51 4.32 -14.72 -7.98
N ARG A 52 5.28 -14.11 -8.66
CA ARG A 52 6.57 -14.75 -8.92
C ARG A 52 7.65 -14.40 -7.92
N ASP A 53 7.33 -13.60 -6.92
CA ASP A 53 8.29 -13.26 -5.88
C ASP A 53 8.44 -14.46 -4.94
N PRO A 54 9.66 -15.00 -4.78
CA PRO A 54 9.86 -16.16 -3.91
C PRO A 54 9.55 -15.88 -2.46
N ARG A 55 9.51 -14.61 -2.05
CA ARG A 55 9.17 -14.24 -0.68
C ARG A 55 7.67 -14.17 -0.43
N GLY A 56 6.86 -14.35 -1.47
CA GLY A 56 5.42 -14.32 -1.36
C GLY A 56 4.78 -13.35 -2.34
N THR A 57 3.48 -13.45 -2.46
CA THR A 57 2.73 -12.63 -3.39
C THR A 57 2.73 -11.16 -2.94
N ARG A 58 3.00 -10.27 -3.88
CA ARG A 58 2.86 -8.83 -3.66
C ARG A 58 1.58 -8.34 -4.31
N TYR A 59 0.98 -7.34 -3.71
CA TYR A 59 -0.26 -6.76 -4.23
C TYR A 59 -0.04 -5.28 -4.47
N GLU A 60 -0.56 -4.79 -5.58
CA GLU A 60 -0.61 -3.36 -5.86
C GLU A 60 -2.03 -2.87 -5.59
N ILE A 61 -2.17 -1.98 -4.64
CA ILE A 61 -3.46 -1.39 -4.29
C ILE A 61 -3.48 0.04 -4.81
N VAL A 62 -4.56 0.40 -5.47
CA VAL A 62 -4.75 1.76 -5.98
C VAL A 62 -5.95 2.36 -5.27
N GLY A 63 -5.78 3.55 -4.74
CA GLY A 63 -6.84 4.26 -4.05
C GLY A 63 -6.59 5.75 -4.06
N SER A 64 -7.51 6.49 -3.44
CA SER A 64 -7.48 7.96 -3.46
C SER A 64 -7.12 8.53 -2.11
N THR A 65 -6.37 9.62 -2.13
CA THR A 65 -6.09 10.41 -0.95
C THR A 65 -7.22 11.42 -0.70
N ALA A 66 -7.18 12.09 0.46
CA ALA A 66 -8.21 13.06 0.81
C ALA A 66 -8.26 14.23 -0.17
N ASP A 67 -7.11 14.60 -0.74
CA ASP A 67 -7.05 15.71 -1.68
C ASP A 67 -7.28 15.28 -3.13
N GLY A 68 -7.75 14.04 -3.34
CA GLY A 68 -8.14 13.60 -4.66
C GLY A 68 -7.05 13.01 -5.52
N ARG A 69 -5.85 12.86 -4.99
CA ARG A 69 -4.78 12.20 -5.75
C ARG A 69 -5.00 10.70 -5.73
N GLU A 70 -4.63 10.05 -6.83
CA GLU A 70 -4.65 8.60 -6.89
C GLU A 70 -3.24 8.09 -6.64
N ILE A 71 -3.11 7.13 -5.74
CA ILE A 71 -1.80 6.58 -5.39
C ILE A 71 -1.84 5.06 -5.44
N ALA A 72 -0.66 4.47 -5.61
CA ALA A 72 -0.50 3.02 -5.57
C ALA A 72 0.33 2.65 -4.35
N ILE A 73 0.02 1.51 -3.77
CA ILE A 73 0.79 0.95 -2.65
C ILE A 73 1.11 -0.49 -3.00
N ILE A 74 2.39 -0.86 -2.91
CA ILE A 74 2.81 -2.24 -3.08
C ILE A 74 3.04 -2.83 -1.70
N CYS A 75 2.44 -3.98 -1.42
CA CYS A 75 2.53 -4.60 -0.11
C CYS A 75 2.53 -6.12 -0.23
N ARG A 76 2.91 -6.78 0.86
CA ARG A 76 2.96 -8.24 0.95
C ARG A 76 2.63 -8.65 2.38
N ILE A 77 1.95 -9.78 2.55
CA ILE A 77 1.72 -10.33 3.89
C ILE A 77 2.88 -11.26 4.20
N LYS A 78 3.59 -10.98 5.29
CA LYS A 78 4.75 -11.75 5.70
C LYS A 78 4.34 -13.06 6.36
N ASN A 79 5.30 -13.97 6.51
CA ASN A 79 5.06 -15.22 7.23
C ASN A 79 4.62 -14.98 8.67
N THR A 80 5.03 -13.86 9.26
CA THR A 80 4.62 -13.49 10.60
C THR A 80 3.17 -13.07 10.69
N GLY A 81 2.52 -12.86 9.56
CA GLY A 81 1.16 -12.35 9.49
C GLY A 81 1.08 -10.85 9.37
N LYS A 82 2.20 -10.14 9.51
CA LYS A 82 2.18 -8.68 9.37
C LYS A 82 2.19 -8.26 7.92
N LEU A 83 1.57 -7.14 7.66
CA LEU A 83 1.55 -6.54 6.33
C LEU A 83 2.82 -5.72 6.15
N LEU A 84 3.62 -6.05 5.15
CA LEU A 84 4.81 -5.26 4.82
C LEU A 84 4.44 -4.27 3.74
N LEU A 85 4.59 -2.99 4.04
CA LEU A 85 4.36 -1.91 3.09
C LEU A 85 5.69 -1.63 2.41
N ILE A 86 5.77 -1.94 1.11
CA ILE A 86 7.04 -2.00 0.39
C ILE A 86 7.36 -0.67 -0.28
N THR A 87 6.40 -0.13 -1.03
CA THR A 87 6.60 1.14 -1.72
C THR A 87 5.24 1.79 -1.98
N THR A 88 5.26 3.10 -2.22
CA THR A 88 4.07 3.84 -2.58
C THR A 88 4.46 4.98 -3.51
N TYR A 89 3.54 5.36 -4.40
CA TYR A 89 3.82 6.45 -5.34
C TYR A 89 2.52 7.00 -5.89
N ALA A 90 2.57 8.26 -6.28
CA ALA A 90 1.43 8.90 -6.92
C ALA A 90 1.31 8.42 -8.35
N LEU A 91 0.10 8.14 -8.78
CA LEU A 91 -0.18 7.78 -10.15
C LEU A 91 -0.43 9.04 -10.96
N GLY A 92 0.07 9.02 -12.17
CA GLY A 92 -0.06 10.09 -13.15
C GLY A 92 -0.55 11.42 -12.63
N LYS A 93 0.13 12.45 -12.98
CA LYS A 93 -0.33 13.78 -12.66
C LYS A 93 -1.44 14.17 -13.59
N ILE A 94 -2.50 14.69 -13.02
CA ILE A 94 -3.55 15.25 -13.83
C ILE A 94 -3.12 16.63 -14.29
N ARG A 95 -3.24 16.90 -15.54
CA ARG A 95 -2.93 18.22 -16.10
C ARG A 95 -4.17 19.01 -16.26
#